data_402aaa48ea7f260cd7425d70a3415588
#
_entry.id   402aaa48ea7f260cd7425d70a3415588
#
_cell.length_a   1.000
_cell.length_b   1.000
_cell.length_c   1.000
_cell.angle_alpha   90.00
_cell.angle_beta   90.00
_cell.angle_gamma   90.00
#
_symmetry.space_group_name_H-M   'P 1'
#
loop_
_entity.id
_entity.type
_entity.pdbx_description
1 polymer ?
#
loop_
_entity_poly.entity_id
_entity_poly.type
_entity_poly.pdbx_seq_one_letter_code
_entity_poly.pdbx_strand_id
1 'polypeptide(L)'
;MKHRLPTEIVQDKYPPPDVFVREALRYVEEGKKEGITLRIMGAIAIYLHSRNYEELWKSLGRLSDRIFTDIDFMSDGGIHEILKFFEKRGYSYNKTYAALYGNKRLIFFGGTIPMIDVFFNKLEMCHTIDFRKRLYVDYPTIPLAELLLEKLQIVKINEKDIKDVIVLLRAHDLSEDDNDQINIKYIATLLSNDWGFYYTAIMNLQKIKNFLHKYDALKNEDCLDVANKIDNIITKIEREPKSIKWKIRASIGAKKKWYREVEEIER
;
A
#
# COMPACT_ATOMS: atom_id res chain seq x y z
N MET A 1 -16.44 19.68 15.47
CA MET A 1 -17.28 18.48 15.27
C MET A 1 -16.40 17.26 15.53
N LYS A 2 -16.87 16.26 16.29
CA LYS A 2 -16.18 14.96 16.36
C LYS A 2 -16.31 14.31 14.99
N HIS A 3 -15.18 14.02 14.34
CA HIS A 3 -15.16 13.28 13.08
C HIS A 3 -15.51 11.83 13.40
N ARG A 4 -16.47 11.26 12.67
CA ARG A 4 -16.81 9.84 12.80
C ARG A 4 -15.76 9.02 12.06
N LEU A 5 -15.20 8.05 12.75
CA LEU A 5 -14.32 7.05 12.14
C LEU A 5 -15.13 6.12 11.21
N PRO A 6 -14.51 5.48 10.21
CA PRO A 6 -15.20 4.53 9.32
C PRO A 6 -16.00 3.46 10.09
N THR A 7 -15.48 2.99 11.22
CA THR A 7 -16.14 2.00 12.11
C THR A 7 -17.39 2.54 12.82
N GLU A 8 -17.53 3.86 12.99
CA GLU A 8 -18.68 4.50 13.65
C GLU A 8 -19.85 4.78 12.69
N ILE A 9 -19.66 4.52 11.38
CA ILE A 9 -20.69 4.76 10.37
C ILE A 9 -21.58 3.51 10.26
N VAL A 10 -22.90 3.71 10.36
CA VAL A 10 -23.88 2.62 10.21
C VAL A 10 -23.83 2.07 8.80
N GLN A 11 -23.98 0.75 8.64
CA GLN A 11 -23.81 0.03 7.36
C GLN A 11 -24.65 0.65 6.21
N ASP A 12 -25.92 0.98 6.47
CA ASP A 12 -26.82 1.57 5.48
C ASP A 12 -26.38 2.96 4.95
N LYS A 13 -25.46 3.63 5.65
CA LYS A 13 -24.88 4.93 5.27
C LYS A 13 -23.46 4.84 4.80
N TYR A 14 -22.92 3.62 4.73
CA TYR A 14 -21.56 3.40 4.30
C TYR A 14 -21.48 3.40 2.77
N PRO A 15 -20.53 4.15 2.16
CA PRO A 15 -20.45 4.19 0.70
C PRO A 15 -20.12 2.80 0.13
N PRO A 16 -20.78 2.39 -0.96
CA PRO A 16 -20.45 1.15 -1.64
C PRO A 16 -19.08 1.22 -2.32
N PRO A 17 -18.43 0.09 -2.62
CA PRO A 17 -17.06 0.03 -3.13
C PRO A 17 -16.82 0.82 -4.42
N ASP A 18 -17.80 0.85 -5.32
CA ASP A 18 -17.72 1.61 -6.58
C ASP A 18 -17.61 3.12 -6.34
N VAL A 19 -18.20 3.63 -5.25
CA VAL A 19 -18.07 5.04 -4.86
C VAL A 19 -16.63 5.34 -4.46
N PHE A 20 -15.97 4.48 -3.70
CA PHE A 20 -14.55 4.66 -3.34
C PHE A 20 -13.66 4.72 -4.59
N VAL A 21 -13.84 3.77 -5.50
CA VAL A 21 -13.06 3.70 -6.75
C VAL A 21 -13.30 4.95 -7.61
N ARG A 22 -14.56 5.32 -7.80
CA ARG A 22 -14.94 6.51 -8.59
C ARG A 22 -14.36 7.79 -7.99
N GLU A 23 -14.49 7.98 -6.68
CA GLU A 23 -13.97 9.16 -6.00
C GLU A 23 -12.44 9.21 -6.02
N ALA A 24 -11.75 8.08 -5.84
CA ALA A 24 -10.30 8.00 -5.93
C ALA A 24 -9.81 8.46 -7.31
N LEU A 25 -10.39 7.93 -8.40
CA LEU A 25 -10.07 8.32 -9.77
C LEU A 25 -10.42 9.80 -10.02
N ARG A 26 -11.58 10.25 -9.54
CA ARG A 26 -12.01 11.65 -9.67
C ARG A 26 -11.01 12.62 -9.02
N TYR A 27 -10.54 12.32 -7.80
CA TYR A 27 -9.57 13.18 -7.10
C TYR A 27 -8.21 13.22 -7.81
N VAL A 28 -7.76 12.12 -8.40
CA VAL A 28 -6.55 12.11 -9.22
C VAL A 28 -6.70 13.05 -10.43
N GLU A 29 -7.81 12.95 -11.16
CA GLU A 29 -8.07 13.78 -12.35
C GLU A 29 -8.27 15.26 -12.01
N GLU A 30 -9.02 15.56 -10.95
CA GLU A 30 -9.25 16.93 -10.50
C GLU A 30 -7.96 17.54 -9.94
N GLY A 31 -7.17 16.78 -9.18
CA GLY A 31 -5.87 17.19 -8.69
C GLY A 31 -4.95 17.59 -9.85
N LYS A 32 -4.87 16.73 -10.87
CA LYS A 32 -4.08 17.02 -12.09
C LYS A 32 -4.48 18.34 -12.74
N LYS A 33 -5.77 18.65 -12.83
CA LYS A 33 -6.29 19.92 -13.38
C LYS A 33 -5.93 21.13 -12.51
N GLU A 34 -5.81 20.94 -11.19
CA GLU A 34 -5.41 21.98 -10.24
C GLU A 34 -3.87 22.01 -10.00
N GLY A 35 -3.09 21.24 -10.77
CA GLY A 35 -1.62 21.20 -10.63
C GLY A 35 -1.14 20.40 -9.43
N ILE A 36 -1.98 19.53 -8.87
CA ILE A 36 -1.68 18.68 -7.72
C ILE A 36 -1.49 17.24 -8.19
N THR A 37 -0.37 16.63 -7.86
CA THR A 37 -0.12 15.22 -8.13
C THR A 37 -0.71 14.37 -7.01
N LEU A 38 -1.66 13.50 -7.35
CA LEU A 38 -2.16 12.43 -6.50
C LEU A 38 -1.97 11.09 -7.21
N ARG A 39 -1.51 10.07 -6.49
CA ARG A 39 -1.46 8.68 -6.96
C ARG A 39 -2.13 7.80 -5.93
N ILE A 40 -3.09 6.99 -6.40
CA ILE A 40 -3.82 6.06 -5.55
C ILE A 40 -2.84 4.99 -5.08
N MET A 41 -2.93 4.61 -3.80
CA MET A 41 -2.17 3.53 -3.20
C MET A 41 -3.10 2.63 -2.37
N GLY A 42 -2.55 1.65 -1.66
CA GLY A 42 -3.35 0.78 -0.81
C GLY A 42 -4.27 -0.18 -1.56
N ALA A 43 -5.34 -0.58 -0.89
CA ALA A 43 -6.26 -1.61 -1.38
C ALA A 43 -6.97 -1.22 -2.69
N ILE A 44 -7.29 0.07 -2.87
CA ILE A 44 -7.96 0.55 -4.09
C ILE A 44 -7.02 0.45 -5.30
N ALA A 45 -5.73 0.78 -5.13
CA ALA A 45 -4.76 0.66 -6.21
C ALA A 45 -4.58 -0.81 -6.62
N ILE A 46 -4.44 -1.72 -5.65
CA ILE A 46 -4.37 -3.17 -5.93
C ILE A 46 -5.63 -3.64 -6.65
N TYR A 47 -6.82 -3.20 -6.23
CA TYR A 47 -8.08 -3.52 -6.90
C TYR A 47 -8.10 -3.03 -8.36
N LEU A 48 -7.64 -1.79 -8.61
CA LEU A 48 -7.60 -1.21 -9.96
C LEU A 48 -6.69 -2.02 -10.90
N HIS A 49 -5.54 -2.46 -10.43
CA HIS A 49 -4.61 -3.29 -11.18
C HIS A 49 -5.08 -4.74 -11.35
N SER A 50 -5.89 -5.25 -10.42
CA SER A 50 -6.26 -6.67 -10.37
C SER A 50 -7.74 -6.93 -10.71
N ARG A 51 -8.40 -6.06 -11.48
CA ARG A 51 -9.85 -6.17 -11.80
C ARG A 51 -10.24 -7.51 -12.41
N ASN A 52 -9.39 -8.09 -13.24
CA ASN A 52 -9.62 -9.38 -13.86
C ASN A 52 -9.60 -10.54 -12.85
N TYR A 53 -9.19 -10.28 -11.60
CA TYR A 53 -9.15 -11.23 -10.50
C TYR A 53 -10.14 -10.88 -9.37
N GLU A 54 -11.18 -10.12 -9.66
CA GLU A 54 -12.20 -9.72 -8.67
C GLU A 54 -12.88 -10.93 -8.03
N GLU A 55 -13.15 -12.00 -8.82
CA GLU A 55 -13.73 -13.24 -8.31
C GLU A 55 -12.79 -13.95 -7.32
N LEU A 56 -11.47 -13.90 -7.56
CA LEU A 56 -10.48 -14.41 -6.60
C LEU A 56 -10.50 -13.60 -5.30
N TRP A 57 -10.59 -12.28 -5.38
CA TRP A 57 -10.73 -11.41 -4.20
C TRP A 57 -11.96 -11.77 -3.37
N LYS A 58 -13.11 -11.94 -4.02
CA LYS A 58 -14.37 -12.33 -3.38
C LYS A 58 -14.24 -13.69 -2.71
N SER A 59 -13.72 -14.68 -3.43
CA SER A 59 -13.57 -16.04 -2.92
C SER A 59 -12.60 -16.15 -1.75
N LEU A 60 -11.57 -15.32 -1.70
CA LEU A 60 -10.67 -15.18 -0.54
C LEU A 60 -11.34 -14.48 0.66
N GLY A 61 -12.59 -13.99 0.52
CA GLY A 61 -13.29 -13.25 1.55
C GLY A 61 -12.62 -11.91 1.89
N ARG A 62 -11.84 -11.31 0.92
CA ARG A 62 -11.25 -9.98 1.09
C ARG A 62 -12.32 -8.90 0.96
N LEU A 63 -13.34 -9.17 0.16
CA LEU A 63 -14.43 -8.29 -0.20
C LEU A 63 -15.70 -8.60 0.62
N SER A 64 -15.57 -8.81 1.95
CA SER A 64 -16.73 -8.88 2.85
C SER A 64 -17.33 -7.48 3.10
N ASP A 65 -18.25 -7.32 3.99
CA ASP A 65 -19.16 -6.17 4.18
C ASP A 65 -18.57 -4.76 4.01
N ARG A 66 -17.27 -4.54 4.25
CA ARG A 66 -16.57 -3.27 4.04
C ARG A 66 -15.26 -3.48 3.32
N ILE A 67 -15.33 -3.49 1.99
CA ILE A 67 -14.20 -3.73 1.09
C ILE A 67 -13.12 -2.66 1.26
N PHE A 68 -13.53 -1.39 1.22
CA PHE A 68 -12.67 -0.23 1.40
C PHE A 68 -13.14 0.57 2.61
N THR A 69 -12.21 1.07 3.41
CA THR A 69 -12.48 1.93 4.57
C THR A 69 -12.07 3.37 4.34
N ASP A 70 -11.12 3.57 3.45
CA ASP A 70 -10.45 4.83 3.17
C ASP A 70 -9.96 4.88 1.72
N ILE A 71 -9.46 6.04 1.32
CA ILE A 71 -8.68 6.20 0.09
C ILE A 71 -7.30 6.70 0.52
N ASP A 72 -6.26 5.95 0.14
CA ASP A 72 -4.87 6.33 0.38
C ASP A 72 -4.27 6.96 -0.90
N PHE A 73 -3.60 8.09 -0.74
CA PHE A 73 -2.87 8.78 -1.82
C PHE A 73 -1.41 9.03 -1.45
N MET A 74 -0.54 8.95 -2.44
CA MET A 74 0.79 9.52 -2.42
C MET A 74 0.80 10.81 -3.22
N SER A 75 1.48 11.85 -2.71
CA SER A 75 1.59 13.15 -3.35
C SER A 75 3.02 13.70 -3.22
N ASP A 76 3.44 14.52 -4.15
CA ASP A 76 4.60 15.41 -4.04
C ASP A 76 4.19 16.90 -3.99
N GLY A 77 2.88 17.16 -3.92
CA GLY A 77 2.32 18.51 -3.82
C GLY A 77 2.58 19.17 -2.46
N GLY A 78 2.33 20.48 -2.43
CA GLY A 78 2.43 21.25 -1.18
C GLY A 78 1.31 20.93 -0.20
N ILE A 79 1.61 20.96 1.09
CA ILE A 79 0.66 20.69 2.16
C ILE A 79 -0.55 21.62 2.07
N HIS A 80 -0.31 22.92 1.83
CA HIS A 80 -1.36 23.93 1.78
C HIS A 80 -2.33 23.72 0.61
N GLU A 81 -1.81 23.34 -0.56
CA GLU A 81 -2.58 23.02 -1.75
C GLU A 81 -3.47 21.79 -1.50
N ILE A 82 -2.95 20.75 -0.88
CA ILE A 82 -3.69 19.54 -0.53
C ILE A 82 -4.79 19.84 0.50
N LEU A 83 -4.49 20.62 1.54
CA LEU A 83 -5.50 21.03 2.52
C LEU A 83 -6.65 21.75 1.83
N LYS A 84 -6.35 22.79 1.01
CA LYS A 84 -7.35 23.57 0.28
C LYS A 84 -8.13 22.73 -0.73
N PHE A 85 -7.47 21.76 -1.39
CA PHE A 85 -8.09 20.85 -2.35
C PHE A 85 -9.21 20.03 -1.71
N PHE A 86 -8.95 19.41 -0.56
CA PHE A 86 -9.92 18.58 0.11
C PHE A 86 -10.96 19.38 0.92
N GLU A 87 -10.60 20.54 1.50
CA GLU A 87 -11.55 21.43 2.16
C GLU A 87 -12.64 21.93 1.20
N LYS A 88 -12.28 22.32 -0.03
CA LYS A 88 -13.25 22.71 -1.07
C LYS A 88 -14.24 21.60 -1.42
N ARG A 89 -13.88 20.32 -1.16
CA ARG A 89 -14.68 19.13 -1.43
C ARG A 89 -15.45 18.62 -0.21
N GLY A 90 -15.54 19.46 0.84
CA GLY A 90 -16.32 19.19 2.04
C GLY A 90 -15.63 18.32 3.08
N TYR A 91 -14.33 18.07 2.92
CA TYR A 91 -13.55 17.37 3.92
C TYR A 91 -13.01 18.30 4.98
N SER A 92 -12.81 17.76 6.17
CA SER A 92 -12.19 18.42 7.31
C SER A 92 -11.05 17.60 7.86
N TYR A 93 -10.14 18.21 8.60
CA TYR A 93 -8.96 17.56 9.16
C TYR A 93 -8.70 18.07 10.58
N ASN A 94 -7.91 17.32 11.34
CA ASN A 94 -7.45 17.75 12.65
C ASN A 94 -6.28 18.73 12.49
N LYS A 95 -6.49 20.01 12.84
CA LYS A 95 -5.49 21.08 12.70
C LYS A 95 -4.23 20.82 13.51
N THR A 96 -4.35 20.28 14.73
CA THR A 96 -3.19 19.96 15.58
C THR A 96 -2.36 18.83 14.97
N TYR A 97 -3.04 17.77 14.49
CA TYR A 97 -2.35 16.68 13.78
C TYR A 97 -1.64 17.17 12.52
N ALA A 98 -2.32 17.98 11.71
CA ALA A 98 -1.73 18.56 10.50
C ALA A 98 -0.53 19.47 10.79
N ALA A 99 -0.55 20.22 11.88
CA ALA A 99 0.58 21.06 12.29
C ALA A 99 1.81 20.22 12.72
N LEU A 100 1.59 19.07 13.36
CA LEU A 100 2.66 18.21 13.86
C LEU A 100 3.22 17.24 12.80
N TYR A 101 2.34 16.68 11.98
CA TYR A 101 2.65 15.56 11.09
C TYR A 101 2.33 15.82 9.62
N GLY A 102 1.76 16.97 9.28
CA GLY A 102 1.27 17.29 7.95
C GLY A 102 2.33 17.25 6.85
N ASN A 103 3.61 17.39 7.20
CA ASN A 103 4.72 17.22 6.27
C ASN A 103 4.96 15.77 5.83
N LYS A 104 4.34 14.79 6.51
CA LYS A 104 4.44 13.36 6.21
C LYS A 104 3.10 12.76 5.80
N ARG A 105 2.02 13.17 6.48
CA ARG A 105 0.69 12.59 6.31
C ARG A 105 -0.40 13.59 6.69
N LEU A 106 -1.42 13.72 5.86
CA LEU A 106 -2.67 14.41 6.19
C LEU A 106 -3.83 13.42 6.17
N ILE A 107 -4.75 13.57 7.12
CA ILE A 107 -5.93 12.72 7.25
C ILE A 107 -7.17 13.61 7.19
N PHE A 108 -8.08 13.25 6.29
CA PHE A 108 -9.31 13.98 6.01
C PHE A 108 -10.53 13.13 6.33
N PHE A 109 -11.61 13.79 6.79
CA PHE A 109 -12.85 13.13 7.22
C PHE A 109 -14.07 13.92 6.74
N GLY A 110 -15.22 13.26 6.68
CA GLY A 110 -16.54 13.89 6.61
C GLY A 110 -17.04 14.30 5.24
N GLY A 111 -16.34 13.93 4.16
CA GLY A 111 -16.79 14.11 2.79
C GLY A 111 -17.61 12.91 2.27
N THR A 112 -17.59 12.70 0.96
CA THR A 112 -18.25 11.55 0.30
C THR A 112 -17.68 10.23 0.79
N ILE A 113 -16.36 10.20 1.03
CA ILE A 113 -15.62 9.06 1.57
C ILE A 113 -15.36 9.31 3.05
N PRO A 114 -15.53 8.29 3.93
CA PRO A 114 -15.36 8.46 5.36
C PRO A 114 -14.00 9.01 5.75
N MET A 115 -12.93 8.52 5.11
CA MET A 115 -11.56 8.90 5.41
C MET A 115 -10.70 8.92 4.14
N ILE A 116 -9.81 9.91 4.08
CA ILE A 116 -8.78 10.00 3.05
C ILE A 116 -7.45 10.23 3.73
N ASP A 117 -6.45 9.44 3.34
CA ASP A 117 -5.07 9.59 3.76
C ASP A 117 -4.21 10.11 2.61
N VAL A 118 -3.43 11.16 2.85
CA VAL A 118 -2.48 11.68 1.87
C VAL A 118 -1.08 11.66 2.48
N PHE A 119 -0.20 10.86 1.89
CA PHE A 119 1.21 10.77 2.25
C PHE A 119 2.07 11.64 1.31
N PHE A 120 3.18 12.18 1.80
CA PHE A 120 4.02 13.11 1.05
C PHE A 120 5.41 12.55 0.78
N ASN A 121 5.76 12.39 -0.51
CA ASN A 121 7.08 11.99 -0.98
C ASN A 121 7.59 10.62 -0.49
N LYS A 122 7.19 10.21 0.70
CA LYS A 122 7.63 8.96 1.35
C LYS A 122 6.49 8.33 2.13
N LEU A 123 6.42 7.02 2.08
CA LEU A 123 5.64 6.25 3.04
C LEU A 123 6.56 5.86 4.20
N GLU A 124 6.41 6.54 5.33
CA GLU A 124 7.19 6.30 6.56
C GLU A 124 6.36 5.56 7.61
N MET A 125 6.13 4.26 7.37
CA MET A 125 5.44 3.34 8.30
C MET A 125 6.48 2.48 9.06
N CYS A 126 6.32 1.16 9.13
CA CYS A 126 7.33 0.29 9.77
C CYS A 126 8.72 0.46 9.14
N HIS A 127 8.74 0.66 7.83
CA HIS A 127 9.94 0.98 7.03
C HIS A 127 9.66 2.22 6.16
N THR A 128 10.64 2.61 5.32
CA THR A 128 10.48 3.77 4.43
C THR A 128 10.48 3.34 2.98
N ILE A 129 9.50 3.82 2.21
CA ILE A 129 9.48 3.76 0.76
C ILE A 129 9.55 5.19 0.24
N ASP A 130 10.53 5.50 -0.61
CA ASP A 130 10.78 6.85 -1.15
C ASP A 130 10.21 6.97 -2.56
N PHE A 131 9.19 7.80 -2.74
CA PHE A 131 8.47 7.98 -4.00
C PHE A 131 8.98 9.12 -4.86
N ARG A 132 9.92 9.95 -4.41
CA ARG A 132 10.36 11.18 -5.11
C ARG A 132 10.82 10.96 -6.55
N LYS A 133 11.30 9.75 -6.89
CA LYS A 133 11.72 9.38 -8.25
C LYS A 133 10.79 8.34 -8.90
N ARG A 134 9.73 7.95 -8.20
CA ARG A 134 8.87 6.83 -8.58
C ARG A 134 7.42 7.23 -8.79
N LEU A 135 7.00 8.40 -8.30
CA LEU A 135 5.61 8.85 -8.30
C LEU A 135 5.01 9.02 -9.71
N TYR A 136 5.86 9.22 -10.72
CA TYR A 136 5.45 9.42 -12.11
C TYR A 136 5.65 8.20 -13.01
N VAL A 137 6.03 7.07 -12.42
CA VAL A 137 6.27 5.82 -13.16
C VAL A 137 4.96 5.17 -13.59
N ASP A 138 3.91 5.36 -12.78
CA ASP A 138 2.58 4.82 -13.08
C ASP A 138 1.47 5.85 -12.89
N TYR A 139 0.30 5.57 -13.46
CA TYR A 139 -0.90 6.40 -13.44
C TYR A 139 -2.16 5.53 -13.61
N PRO A 140 -3.22 5.74 -12.84
CA PRO A 140 -3.44 6.76 -11.78
C PRO A 140 -2.94 6.35 -10.39
N THR A 141 -2.24 5.23 -10.31
CA THR A 141 -1.76 4.60 -9.07
C THR A 141 -0.27 4.83 -8.85
N ILE A 142 0.24 4.36 -7.71
CA ILE A 142 1.67 4.12 -7.53
C ILE A 142 2.05 2.83 -8.26
N PRO A 143 3.35 2.60 -8.63
CA PRO A 143 3.77 1.41 -9.37
C PRO A 143 3.58 0.11 -8.58
N LEU A 144 3.44 -1.00 -9.30
CA LEU A 144 3.18 -2.34 -8.74
C LEU A 144 4.24 -2.81 -7.74
N ALA A 145 5.51 -2.48 -7.97
CA ALA A 145 6.59 -2.82 -7.04
C ALA A 145 6.40 -2.14 -5.68
N GLU A 146 6.01 -0.86 -5.67
CA GLU A 146 5.72 -0.11 -4.47
C GLU A 146 4.42 -0.58 -3.79
N LEU A 147 3.40 -0.99 -4.56
CA LEU A 147 2.19 -1.60 -4.01
C LEU A 147 2.51 -2.91 -3.27
N LEU A 148 3.40 -3.72 -3.80
CA LEU A 148 3.89 -4.91 -3.11
C LEU A 148 4.69 -4.55 -1.86
N LEU A 149 5.62 -3.60 -1.97
CA LEU A 149 6.47 -3.17 -0.85
C LEU A 149 5.67 -2.54 0.29
N GLU A 150 4.60 -1.77 0.01
CA GLU A 150 3.75 -1.18 1.05
C GLU A 150 3.07 -2.24 1.92
N LYS A 151 2.77 -3.41 1.37
CA LYS A 151 2.24 -4.56 2.13
C LYS A 151 3.34 -5.32 2.84
N LEU A 152 4.46 -5.57 2.15
CA LEU A 152 5.58 -6.32 2.71
C LEU A 152 6.32 -5.59 3.85
N GLN A 153 6.18 -4.27 3.98
CA GLN A 153 6.79 -3.52 5.09
C GLN A 153 6.11 -3.73 6.44
N ILE A 154 4.86 -4.24 6.48
CA ILE A 154 4.04 -4.34 7.69
C ILE A 154 4.57 -5.47 8.58
N VAL A 155 5.17 -5.14 9.73
CA VAL A 155 5.77 -6.16 10.62
C VAL A 155 4.72 -7.12 11.19
N LYS A 156 3.53 -6.62 11.49
CA LYS A 156 2.38 -7.43 11.93
C LYS A 156 1.37 -7.55 10.79
N ILE A 157 1.81 -8.08 9.64
CA ILE A 157 0.95 -8.24 8.48
C ILE A 157 -0.31 -9.05 8.83
N ASN A 158 -1.47 -8.47 8.55
CA ASN A 158 -2.78 -9.05 8.81
C ASN A 158 -3.29 -9.86 7.60
N GLU A 159 -4.42 -10.53 7.78
CA GLU A 159 -4.97 -11.41 6.75
C GLU A 159 -5.46 -10.64 5.51
N LYS A 160 -5.98 -9.41 5.67
CA LYS A 160 -6.39 -8.58 4.53
C LYS A 160 -5.19 -8.26 3.64
N ASP A 161 -4.05 -7.87 4.23
CA ASP A 161 -2.84 -7.56 3.48
C ASP A 161 -2.24 -8.80 2.82
N ILE A 162 -2.32 -9.98 3.46
CA ILE A 162 -1.92 -11.25 2.85
C ILE A 162 -2.74 -11.53 1.58
N LYS A 163 -4.06 -11.39 1.65
CA LYS A 163 -4.96 -11.58 0.50
C LYS A 163 -4.68 -10.59 -0.62
N ASP A 164 -4.42 -9.32 -0.27
CA ASP A 164 -4.01 -8.28 -1.21
C ASP A 164 -2.74 -8.67 -1.98
N VAL A 165 -1.72 -9.18 -1.29
CA VAL A 165 -0.46 -9.64 -1.92
C VAL A 165 -0.70 -10.88 -2.80
N ILE A 166 -1.50 -11.84 -2.36
CA ILE A 166 -1.83 -13.04 -3.16
C ILE A 166 -2.46 -12.62 -4.49
N VAL A 167 -3.45 -11.73 -4.45
CA VAL A 167 -4.13 -11.27 -5.67
C VAL A 167 -3.19 -10.47 -6.56
N LEU A 168 -2.38 -9.58 -5.99
CA LEU A 168 -1.41 -8.78 -6.75
C LEU A 168 -0.38 -9.66 -7.47
N LEU A 169 0.18 -10.66 -6.78
CA LEU A 169 1.13 -11.60 -7.35
C LEU A 169 0.48 -12.52 -8.40
N ARG A 170 -0.80 -12.91 -8.21
CA ARG A 170 -1.51 -13.72 -9.18
C ARG A 170 -1.85 -12.95 -10.45
N ALA A 171 -2.15 -11.66 -10.32
CA ALA A 171 -2.57 -10.81 -11.42
C ALA A 171 -1.41 -10.33 -12.31
N HIS A 172 -0.18 -10.22 -11.79
CA HIS A 172 0.93 -9.60 -12.49
C HIS A 172 2.16 -10.49 -12.55
N ASP A 173 2.86 -10.42 -13.68
CA ASP A 173 4.14 -11.07 -13.86
C ASP A 173 5.29 -10.29 -13.21
N LEU A 174 6.39 -10.99 -12.97
CA LEU A 174 7.62 -10.41 -12.45
C LEU A 174 8.54 -9.97 -13.62
N SER A 175 9.14 -8.79 -13.47
CA SER A 175 10.05 -8.22 -14.48
C SER A 175 11.20 -7.45 -13.83
N GLU A 176 12.16 -7.00 -14.63
CA GLU A 176 13.16 -5.99 -14.23
C GLU A 176 12.73 -4.56 -14.57
N ASP A 177 11.56 -4.40 -15.20
CA ASP A 177 10.96 -3.15 -15.65
C ASP A 177 9.59 -2.91 -15.00
N ASP A 178 9.08 -1.67 -15.11
CA ASP A 178 7.79 -1.25 -14.52
C ASP A 178 6.60 -1.32 -15.51
N ASN A 179 6.74 -1.98 -16.66
CA ASN A 179 5.72 -2.00 -17.72
C ASN A 179 4.52 -2.89 -17.37
N ASP A 180 3.66 -2.42 -16.47
CA ASP A 180 2.50 -3.13 -15.89
C ASP A 180 2.88 -4.51 -15.28
N GLN A 181 4.10 -4.57 -14.75
CA GLN A 181 4.71 -5.75 -14.13
C GLN A 181 5.37 -5.37 -12.81
N ILE A 182 5.56 -6.37 -11.94
CA ILE A 182 6.21 -6.16 -10.65
C ILE A 182 7.72 -6.11 -10.86
N ASN A 183 8.31 -4.93 -10.75
CA ASN A 183 9.75 -4.71 -10.92
C ASN A 183 10.55 -5.27 -9.73
N ILE A 184 10.98 -6.54 -9.87
CA ILE A 184 11.75 -7.24 -8.81
C ILE A 184 13.17 -6.72 -8.67
N LYS A 185 13.74 -6.08 -9.70
CA LYS A 185 15.05 -5.44 -9.61
C LYS A 185 15.01 -4.23 -8.68
N TYR A 186 13.98 -3.39 -8.82
CA TYR A 186 13.77 -2.27 -7.92
C TYR A 186 13.59 -2.73 -6.47
N ILE A 187 12.73 -3.75 -6.25
CA ILE A 187 12.51 -4.35 -4.93
C ILE A 187 13.82 -4.85 -4.33
N ALA A 188 14.59 -5.65 -5.07
CA ALA A 188 15.85 -6.21 -4.62
C ALA A 188 16.88 -5.12 -4.28
N THR A 189 17.00 -4.10 -5.14
CA THR A 189 17.91 -2.96 -4.92
C THR A 189 17.54 -2.18 -3.66
N LEU A 190 16.25 -1.90 -3.42
CA LEU A 190 15.79 -1.21 -2.21
C LEU A 190 16.12 -2.02 -0.95
N LEU A 191 15.76 -3.30 -0.95
CA LEU A 191 15.94 -4.18 0.21
C LEU A 191 17.42 -4.52 0.49
N SER A 192 18.29 -4.44 -0.52
CA SER A 192 19.74 -4.61 -0.38
C SER A 192 20.43 -3.43 0.33
N ASN A 193 19.74 -2.31 0.49
CA ASN A 193 20.22 -1.12 1.18
C ASN A 193 19.61 -0.93 2.57
N ASP A 194 18.54 -1.67 2.90
CA ASP A 194 17.87 -1.62 4.22
C ASP A 194 17.66 -3.04 4.76
N TRP A 195 18.52 -3.48 5.68
CA TRP A 195 18.42 -4.80 6.30
C TRP A 195 17.11 -4.98 7.08
N GLY A 196 16.63 -3.95 7.75
CA GLY A 196 15.40 -4.05 8.54
C GLY A 196 14.19 -4.32 7.65
N PHE A 197 14.08 -3.59 6.54
CA PHE A 197 13.02 -3.80 5.57
C PHE A 197 13.16 -5.15 4.86
N TYR A 198 14.39 -5.50 4.44
CA TYR A 198 14.69 -6.83 3.90
C TYR A 198 14.19 -7.94 4.83
N TYR A 199 14.54 -7.89 6.12
CA TYR A 199 14.17 -8.91 7.08
C TYR A 199 12.65 -9.05 7.22
N THR A 200 11.93 -7.93 7.32
CA THR A 200 10.46 -7.92 7.37
C THR A 200 9.85 -8.47 6.08
N ALA A 201 10.34 -8.05 4.91
CA ALA A 201 9.82 -8.48 3.62
C ALA A 201 9.99 -9.99 3.41
N ILE A 202 11.16 -10.54 3.72
CA ILE A 202 11.41 -12.00 3.63
C ILE A 202 10.48 -12.77 4.58
N MET A 203 10.34 -12.33 5.84
CA MET A 203 9.41 -12.94 6.78
C MET A 203 7.98 -12.95 6.25
N ASN A 204 7.52 -11.84 5.69
CA ASN A 204 6.17 -11.73 5.15
C ASN A 204 5.97 -12.58 3.89
N LEU A 205 6.91 -12.59 2.96
CA LEU A 205 6.84 -13.46 1.78
C LEU A 205 6.75 -14.94 2.18
N GLN A 206 7.58 -15.39 3.13
CA GLN A 206 7.51 -16.76 3.65
C GLN A 206 6.18 -17.04 4.35
N LYS A 207 5.68 -16.09 5.16
CA LYS A 207 4.38 -16.20 5.81
C LYS A 207 3.27 -16.32 4.78
N ILE A 208 3.25 -15.47 3.74
CA ILE A 208 2.25 -15.51 2.68
C ILE A 208 2.28 -16.86 1.96
N LYS A 209 3.46 -17.36 1.59
CA LYS A 209 3.63 -18.66 0.96
C LYS A 209 3.04 -19.79 1.79
N ASN A 210 3.27 -19.79 3.12
CA ASN A 210 2.70 -20.77 4.03
C ASN A 210 1.17 -20.65 4.20
N PHE A 211 0.61 -19.46 3.94
CA PHE A 211 -0.83 -19.21 4.02
C PHE A 211 -1.59 -19.65 2.77
N LEU A 212 -0.95 -19.83 1.61
CA LEU A 212 -1.62 -20.24 0.38
C LEU A 212 -2.49 -21.47 0.57
N HIS A 213 -1.97 -22.48 1.25
CA HIS A 213 -2.69 -23.75 1.50
C HIS A 213 -3.84 -23.64 2.51
N LYS A 214 -4.05 -22.49 3.15
CA LYS A 214 -5.14 -22.27 4.11
C LYS A 214 -6.42 -21.76 3.44
N TYR A 215 -6.34 -21.38 2.18
CA TYR A 215 -7.46 -20.81 1.43
C TYR A 215 -7.98 -21.85 0.43
N ASP A 216 -9.08 -22.52 0.78
CA ASP A 216 -9.76 -23.48 -0.11
C ASP A 216 -10.21 -22.83 -1.44
N ALA A 217 -10.33 -21.53 -1.45
CA ALA A 217 -10.67 -20.73 -2.63
C ALA A 217 -9.55 -20.67 -3.68
N LEU A 218 -8.29 -20.93 -3.31
CA LEU A 218 -7.17 -20.94 -4.24
C LEU A 218 -7.09 -22.29 -4.94
N LYS A 219 -7.12 -22.29 -6.26
CA LYS A 219 -6.84 -23.48 -7.05
C LYS A 219 -5.36 -23.84 -6.95
N ASN A 220 -5.02 -25.09 -7.23
CA ASN A 220 -3.63 -25.54 -7.22
C ASN A 220 -2.73 -24.70 -8.15
N GLU A 221 -3.24 -24.27 -9.30
CA GLU A 221 -2.51 -23.42 -10.25
C GLU A 221 -2.20 -22.03 -9.63
N ASP A 222 -3.15 -21.43 -8.90
CA ASP A 222 -2.96 -20.15 -8.23
C ASP A 222 -1.90 -20.25 -7.13
N CYS A 223 -1.98 -21.33 -6.32
CA CYS A 223 -0.99 -21.61 -5.28
C CYS A 223 0.42 -21.78 -5.86
N LEU A 224 0.55 -22.55 -6.95
CA LEU A 224 1.83 -22.79 -7.61
C LEU A 224 2.41 -21.52 -8.23
N ASP A 225 1.59 -20.75 -8.95
CA ASP A 225 2.02 -19.49 -9.57
C ASP A 225 2.52 -18.49 -8.52
N VAL A 226 1.72 -18.22 -7.49
CA VAL A 226 2.08 -17.29 -6.42
C VAL A 226 3.31 -17.77 -5.64
N ALA A 227 3.39 -19.06 -5.32
CA ALA A 227 4.55 -19.63 -4.62
C ALA A 227 5.84 -19.49 -5.44
N ASN A 228 5.80 -19.79 -6.75
CA ASN A 228 6.94 -19.63 -7.66
C ASN A 228 7.37 -18.16 -7.76
N LYS A 229 6.42 -17.22 -7.87
CA LYS A 229 6.73 -15.79 -7.90
C LYS A 229 7.38 -15.33 -6.59
N ILE A 230 6.89 -15.79 -5.43
CA ILE A 230 7.51 -15.52 -4.13
C ILE A 230 8.96 -16.04 -4.10
N ASP A 231 9.22 -17.28 -4.54
CA ASP A 231 10.56 -17.86 -4.58
C ASP A 231 11.50 -17.07 -5.51
N ASN A 232 10.99 -16.62 -6.66
CA ASN A 232 11.74 -15.80 -7.59
C ASN A 232 12.11 -14.43 -7.00
N ILE A 233 11.16 -13.78 -6.30
CA ILE A 233 11.39 -12.51 -5.60
C ILE A 233 12.47 -12.70 -4.53
N ILE A 234 12.33 -13.72 -3.67
CA ILE A 234 13.32 -14.03 -2.62
C ILE A 234 14.69 -14.29 -3.24
N THR A 235 14.76 -15.12 -4.29
CA THR A 235 16.00 -15.43 -4.99
C THR A 235 16.67 -14.19 -5.56
N LYS A 236 15.90 -13.28 -6.18
CA LYS A 236 16.41 -12.01 -6.72
C LYS A 236 16.94 -11.12 -5.60
N ILE A 237 16.21 -10.99 -4.49
CA ILE A 237 16.64 -10.22 -3.31
C ILE A 237 17.94 -10.78 -2.75
N GLU A 238 18.08 -12.11 -2.60
CA GLU A 238 19.27 -12.73 -2.03
C GLU A 238 20.52 -12.54 -2.92
N ARG A 239 20.36 -12.62 -4.23
CA ARG A 239 21.45 -12.45 -5.21
C ARG A 239 21.91 -11.00 -5.35
N GLU A 240 21.07 -10.03 -5.01
CA GLU A 240 21.43 -8.61 -5.13
C GLU A 240 22.56 -8.25 -4.16
N PRO A 241 23.64 -7.57 -4.63
CA PRO A 241 24.74 -7.16 -3.78
C PRO A 241 24.31 -6.27 -2.61
N LYS A 242 24.66 -6.66 -1.39
CA LYS A 242 24.26 -5.94 -0.18
C LYS A 242 25.20 -4.79 0.12
N SER A 243 24.64 -3.62 0.47
CA SER A 243 25.43 -2.45 0.86
C SER A 243 26.22 -2.69 2.18
N ILE A 244 27.28 -1.93 2.39
CA ILE A 244 28.08 -1.99 3.63
C ILE A 244 27.17 -1.72 4.86
N LYS A 245 26.30 -0.71 4.78
CA LYS A 245 25.34 -0.37 5.82
C LYS A 245 24.43 -1.56 6.14
N TRP A 246 23.93 -2.24 5.13
CA TRP A 246 23.12 -3.45 5.27
C TRP A 246 23.88 -4.55 6.03
N LYS A 247 25.13 -4.84 5.63
CA LYS A 247 25.97 -5.87 6.27
C LYS A 247 26.26 -5.58 7.73
N ILE A 248 26.58 -4.33 8.07
CA ILE A 248 26.78 -3.89 9.47
C ILE A 248 25.49 -4.09 10.26
N ARG A 249 24.33 -3.70 9.71
CA ARG A 249 23.06 -3.88 10.41
C ARG A 249 22.70 -5.36 10.57
N ALA A 250 22.99 -6.19 9.57
CA ALA A 250 22.78 -7.64 9.60
C ALA A 250 23.57 -8.34 10.71
N SER A 251 24.80 -7.90 11.01
CA SER A 251 25.60 -8.50 12.08
C SER A 251 24.98 -8.30 13.49
N ILE A 252 24.15 -7.28 13.66
CA ILE A 252 23.38 -7.05 14.89
C ILE A 252 22.12 -7.95 14.90
N GLY A 253 21.55 -8.16 13.72
CA GLY A 253 20.36 -8.98 13.52
C GLY A 253 19.11 -8.45 14.24
N ALA A 254 18.17 -9.35 14.54
CA ALA A 254 16.92 -9.04 15.22
C ALA A 254 17.06 -8.80 16.75
N LYS A 255 18.28 -8.91 17.31
CA LYS A 255 18.55 -8.60 18.72
C LYS A 255 18.24 -7.14 19.07
N LYS A 256 18.36 -6.24 18.10
CA LYS A 256 17.94 -4.85 18.22
C LYS A 256 16.74 -4.59 17.31
N LYS A 257 15.72 -3.88 17.82
CA LYS A 257 14.54 -3.48 17.07
C LYS A 257 14.93 -2.90 15.69
N TRP A 258 14.29 -3.41 14.61
CA TRP A 258 14.68 -3.11 13.23
C TRP A 258 13.62 -2.35 12.44
N TYR A 259 12.51 -2.00 13.09
CA TYR A 259 11.37 -1.31 12.50
C TYR A 259 10.87 -0.18 13.39
N ARG A 260 10.11 0.73 12.84
CA ARG A 260 9.36 1.72 13.60
C ARG A 260 8.02 1.14 14.04
N GLU A 261 7.60 1.45 15.26
CA GLU A 261 6.21 1.22 15.65
C GLU A 261 5.33 2.24 14.94
N VAL A 262 4.22 1.76 14.45
CA VAL A 262 3.19 2.57 13.82
C VAL A 262 1.98 2.51 14.75
N GLU A 263 1.55 3.65 15.24
CA GLU A 263 0.28 3.76 15.95
C GLU A 263 -0.83 3.54 14.91
N GLU A 264 -1.60 2.47 15.07
CA GLU A 264 -2.79 2.26 14.27
C GLU A 264 -3.81 3.34 14.66
N ILE A 265 -4.15 4.19 13.69
CA ILE A 265 -5.34 5.03 13.83
C ILE A 265 -6.52 4.07 13.75
N GLU A 266 -7.35 4.04 14.80
CA GLU A 266 -8.57 3.23 14.79
C GLU A 266 -9.40 3.60 13.56
N ARG A 267 -9.66 2.60 12.69
CA ARG A 267 -10.32 2.76 11.39
C ARG A 267 -11.73 2.21 11.43
#